data_90dbc422a9db5e11fb4ea2f2138882ac
#
_entry.id   90dbc422a9db5e11fb4ea2f2138882ac
#
_cell.length_a   1.000
_cell.length_b   1.000
_cell.length_c   1.000
_cell.angle_alpha   90.00
_cell.angle_beta   90.00
_cell.angle_gamma   90.00
#
_symmetry.space_group_name_H-M   'P 1'
#
loop_
_entity.id
_entity.type
_entity.pdbx_description
1 polymer ?
#
loop_
_entity_poly.entity_id
_entity_poly.type
_entity_poly.pdbx_seq_one_letter_code
_entity_poly.pdbx_strand_id
1 'polypeptide(L)'
;MSKIVVENPVVEIDGDEMTRIIWKFIKDQLILPYLDLELIYYDLGMESRDATEDQITIDAAEAIKKYKVGIKCATITPDEDRMVEFNLKKMYRSPNGTIRNIVGGTVFREPIILKNVPRYVQGWTKPICIGRHAFGDQYKATDAIITGKGKLTMTFTPEDGSEPTSWEVYNFQENGVAMSMYNIESSIYGFARSCMNRACLLYTSDAADE
;
A
#
# COMPACT_ATOMS: atom_id res chain seq x y z
N MET A 1 35.15 -3.32 13.95
CA MET A 1 34.13 -3.82 14.87
C MET A 1 33.50 -5.05 14.26
N SER A 2 33.17 -6.06 15.07
CA SER A 2 32.39 -7.20 14.57
C SER A 2 30.99 -6.72 14.16
N LYS A 3 30.50 -7.16 13.00
CA LYS A 3 29.14 -6.86 12.57
C LYS A 3 28.12 -7.57 13.47
N ILE A 4 26.98 -6.96 13.65
CA ILE A 4 25.83 -7.59 14.31
C ILE A 4 25.18 -8.55 13.32
N VAL A 5 25.09 -9.82 13.69
CA VAL A 5 24.46 -10.85 12.86
C VAL A 5 22.93 -10.70 12.92
N VAL A 6 22.28 -10.61 11.77
CA VAL A 6 20.83 -10.60 11.63
C VAL A 6 20.41 -11.98 11.13
N GLU A 7 19.75 -12.77 11.96
CA GLU A 7 19.44 -14.17 11.70
C GLU A 7 18.43 -14.37 10.56
N ASN A 8 17.47 -13.45 10.43
CA ASN A 8 16.42 -13.57 9.42
C ASN A 8 16.76 -12.72 8.19
N PRO A 9 16.60 -13.26 6.97
CA PRO A 9 16.72 -12.48 5.75
C PRO A 9 15.71 -11.33 5.70
N VAL A 10 16.09 -10.25 5.05
CA VAL A 10 15.20 -9.10 4.77
C VAL A 10 14.96 -9.00 3.28
N VAL A 11 13.71 -8.87 2.88
CA VAL A 11 13.35 -8.65 1.48
C VAL A 11 13.66 -7.20 1.13
N GLU A 12 14.56 -7.02 0.18
CA GLU A 12 14.94 -5.71 -0.38
C GLU A 12 14.16 -5.50 -1.68
N ILE A 13 13.30 -4.48 -1.69
CA ILE A 13 12.52 -4.10 -2.85
C ILE A 13 13.03 -2.75 -3.34
N ASP A 14 13.83 -2.78 -4.39
CA ASP A 14 14.38 -1.59 -5.01
C ASP A 14 13.32 -0.86 -5.84
N GLY A 15 13.57 0.38 -6.15
CA GLY A 15 12.62 1.26 -6.82
C GLY A 15 13.21 1.97 -8.02
N ASP A 16 12.64 3.12 -8.30
CA ASP A 16 12.99 3.93 -9.46
C ASP A 16 13.78 5.18 -9.06
N GLU A 17 14.47 5.74 -10.05
CA GLU A 17 15.09 7.07 -10.02
C GLU A 17 15.96 7.34 -8.78
N MET A 18 15.78 8.49 -8.16
CA MET A 18 16.58 8.97 -7.04
C MET A 18 16.51 8.05 -5.82
N THR A 19 15.39 7.39 -5.59
CA THR A 19 15.23 6.53 -4.41
C THR A 19 16.12 5.30 -4.44
N ARG A 20 16.40 4.75 -5.62
CA ARG A 20 17.38 3.67 -5.83
C ARG A 20 18.78 4.11 -5.42
N ILE A 21 19.18 5.31 -5.84
CA ILE A 21 20.51 5.88 -5.54
C ILE A 21 20.64 6.15 -4.04
N ILE A 22 19.64 6.79 -3.43
CA ILE A 22 19.63 7.10 -1.99
C ILE A 22 19.65 5.80 -1.18
N TRP A 23 18.84 4.81 -1.57
CA TRP A 23 18.81 3.53 -0.88
C TRP A 23 20.16 2.81 -0.94
N LYS A 24 20.83 2.85 -2.10
CA LYS A 24 22.17 2.32 -2.21
C LYS A 24 23.14 2.99 -1.23
N PHE A 25 23.13 4.32 -1.09
CA PHE A 25 23.96 5.02 -0.12
C PHE A 25 23.63 4.61 1.32
N ILE A 26 22.36 4.53 1.67
CA ILE A 26 21.93 4.10 3.00
C ILE A 26 22.44 2.69 3.30
N LYS A 27 22.25 1.77 2.36
CA LYS A 27 22.69 0.39 2.49
C LYS A 27 24.21 0.28 2.67
N ASP A 28 24.96 0.92 1.77
CA ASP A 28 26.41 0.81 1.75
C ASP A 28 27.11 1.53 2.92
N GLN A 29 26.54 2.63 3.41
CA GLN A 29 27.19 3.47 4.43
C GLN A 29 26.62 3.28 5.84
N LEU A 30 25.34 2.94 5.98
CA LEU A 30 24.66 2.93 7.28
C LEU A 30 24.18 1.54 7.70
N ILE A 31 24.11 0.57 6.80
CA ILE A 31 23.59 -0.78 7.09
C ILE A 31 24.70 -1.82 7.02
N LEU A 32 25.23 -2.07 5.84
CA LEU A 32 26.19 -3.15 5.60
C LEU A 32 27.52 -3.03 6.34
N PRO A 33 28.02 -1.85 6.72
CA PRO A 33 29.21 -1.77 7.57
C PRO A 33 29.01 -2.31 8.99
N TYR A 34 27.77 -2.31 9.49
CA TYR A 34 27.42 -2.65 10.88
C TYR A 34 26.70 -3.97 11.03
N LEU A 35 25.95 -4.38 10.00
CA LEU A 35 25.11 -5.57 10.03
C LEU A 35 25.66 -6.64 9.07
N ASP A 36 25.62 -7.88 9.52
CA ASP A 36 25.77 -9.08 8.70
C ASP A 36 24.34 -9.56 8.40
N LEU A 37 23.84 -9.20 7.23
CA LEU A 37 22.44 -9.31 6.84
C LEU A 37 22.30 -9.92 5.44
N GLU A 38 21.51 -10.96 5.32
CA GLU A 38 21.09 -11.49 4.04
C GLU A 38 19.95 -10.67 3.44
N LEU A 39 20.14 -10.15 2.22
CA LEU A 39 19.15 -9.38 1.47
C LEU A 39 18.60 -10.21 0.31
N ILE A 40 17.29 -10.43 0.31
CA ILE A 40 16.56 -11.07 -0.80
C ILE A 40 16.07 -9.95 -1.72
N TYR A 41 16.77 -9.75 -2.83
CA TYR A 41 16.62 -8.60 -3.70
C TYR A 41 15.53 -8.78 -4.77
N TYR A 42 14.68 -7.77 -4.92
CA TYR A 42 13.69 -7.61 -6.00
C TYR A 42 13.78 -6.21 -6.60
N ASP A 43 13.97 -6.14 -7.91
CA ASP A 43 13.96 -4.88 -8.65
C ASP A 43 12.54 -4.54 -9.12
N LEU A 44 11.91 -3.55 -8.50
CA LEU A 44 10.60 -3.03 -8.91
C LEU A 44 10.71 -1.74 -9.73
N GLY A 45 11.83 -1.49 -10.38
CA GLY A 45 11.95 -0.44 -11.40
C GLY A 45 11.06 -0.73 -12.60
N MET A 46 10.68 0.32 -13.33
CA MET A 46 9.71 0.23 -14.43
C MET A 46 10.11 -0.79 -15.49
N GLU A 47 11.40 -0.86 -15.86
CA GLU A 47 11.90 -1.81 -16.86
C GLU A 47 11.72 -3.25 -16.43
N SER A 48 12.06 -3.57 -15.17
CA SER A 48 11.92 -4.91 -14.61
C SER A 48 10.46 -5.33 -14.47
N ARG A 49 9.60 -4.40 -14.08
CA ARG A 49 8.16 -4.63 -13.99
C ARG A 49 7.54 -4.87 -15.35
N ASP A 50 7.92 -4.10 -16.37
CA ASP A 50 7.43 -4.30 -17.75
C ASP A 50 7.93 -5.61 -18.35
N ALA A 51 9.19 -5.97 -18.10
CA ALA A 51 9.76 -7.23 -18.56
C ALA A 51 9.04 -8.46 -17.99
N THR A 52 8.60 -8.39 -16.72
CA THR A 52 7.90 -9.47 -16.01
C THR A 52 6.38 -9.34 -16.02
N GLU A 53 5.82 -8.37 -16.75
CA GLU A 53 4.39 -8.03 -16.72
C GLU A 53 3.82 -7.79 -15.31
N ASP A 54 4.66 -7.22 -14.45
CA ASP A 54 4.42 -6.94 -13.03
C ASP A 54 4.40 -8.17 -12.11
N GLN A 55 4.76 -9.37 -12.60
CA GLN A 55 4.85 -10.58 -11.78
C GLN A 55 5.86 -10.39 -10.63
N ILE A 56 6.96 -9.68 -10.85
CA ILE A 56 7.98 -9.39 -9.83
C ILE A 56 7.41 -8.68 -8.60
N THR A 57 6.37 -7.86 -8.76
CA THR A 57 5.68 -7.21 -7.64
C THR A 57 4.96 -8.22 -6.75
N ILE A 58 4.35 -9.23 -7.36
CA ILE A 58 3.67 -10.33 -6.66
C ILE A 58 4.70 -11.19 -5.93
N ASP A 59 5.77 -11.56 -6.62
CA ASP A 59 6.86 -12.39 -6.07
C ASP A 59 7.52 -11.71 -4.86
N ALA A 60 7.77 -10.41 -4.94
CA ALA A 60 8.29 -9.61 -3.82
C ALA A 60 7.34 -9.60 -2.63
N ALA A 61 6.04 -9.47 -2.87
CA ALA A 61 5.03 -9.48 -1.80
C ALA A 61 4.93 -10.87 -1.11
N GLU A 62 4.97 -11.94 -1.88
CA GLU A 62 4.98 -13.31 -1.34
C GLU A 62 6.28 -13.59 -0.57
N ALA A 63 7.40 -13.05 -1.01
CA ALA A 63 8.66 -13.11 -0.27
C ALA A 63 8.55 -12.41 1.09
N ILE A 64 7.91 -11.23 1.17
CA ILE A 64 7.65 -10.56 2.46
C ILE A 64 6.81 -11.45 3.39
N LYS A 65 5.78 -12.11 2.87
CA LYS A 65 4.98 -13.06 3.67
C LYS A 65 5.82 -14.21 4.20
N LYS A 66 6.75 -14.69 3.40
CA LYS A 66 7.66 -15.79 3.78
C LYS A 66 8.68 -15.34 4.83
N TYR A 67 9.41 -14.25 4.56
CA TYR A 67 10.52 -13.80 5.40
C TYR A 67 10.13 -12.80 6.50
N LYS A 68 8.88 -12.31 6.49
CA LYS A 68 8.24 -11.46 7.51
C LYS A 68 8.70 -10.01 7.56
N VAL A 69 9.82 -9.67 6.96
CA VAL A 69 10.38 -8.32 6.94
C VAL A 69 10.73 -7.92 5.52
N GLY A 70 10.37 -6.71 5.12
CA GLY A 70 10.74 -6.15 3.83
C GLY A 70 10.93 -4.65 3.89
N ILE A 71 11.86 -4.15 3.09
CA ILE A 71 12.13 -2.72 2.90
C ILE A 71 11.82 -2.38 1.45
N LYS A 72 11.01 -1.36 1.24
CA LYS A 72 10.61 -0.94 -0.12
C LYS A 72 10.99 0.50 -0.40
N CYS A 73 11.72 0.68 -1.51
CA CYS A 73 11.95 1.98 -2.11
C CYS A 73 10.69 2.52 -2.82
N ALA A 74 10.66 3.80 -3.11
CA ALA A 74 9.61 4.37 -3.93
C ALA A 74 9.68 3.84 -5.36
N THR A 75 8.50 3.59 -5.95
CA THR A 75 8.32 3.08 -7.30
C THR A 75 7.41 4.00 -8.07
N ILE A 76 7.65 4.12 -9.37
CA ILE A 76 6.78 4.86 -10.27
C ILE A 76 5.45 4.10 -10.41
N THR A 77 4.34 4.83 -10.32
CA THR A 77 3.04 4.37 -10.82
C THR A 77 2.84 5.07 -12.16
N PRO A 78 2.87 4.36 -13.28
CA PRO A 78 2.83 4.98 -14.60
C PRO A 78 1.48 5.66 -14.85
N ASP A 79 1.55 6.81 -15.45
CA ASP A 79 0.48 7.52 -16.13
C ASP A 79 0.70 7.46 -17.65
N GLU A 80 -0.09 8.17 -18.41
CA GLU A 80 -0.01 8.17 -19.88
C GLU A 80 1.35 8.67 -20.39
N ASP A 81 1.92 9.70 -19.75
CA ASP A 81 3.22 10.25 -20.13
C ASP A 81 4.35 9.26 -19.84
N ARG A 82 4.30 8.61 -18.68
CA ARG A 82 5.27 7.57 -18.29
C ARG A 82 5.16 6.31 -19.16
N MET A 83 3.97 5.98 -19.66
CA MET A 83 3.82 4.89 -20.62
C MET A 83 4.61 5.16 -21.91
N VAL A 84 4.60 6.39 -22.40
CA VAL A 84 5.35 6.78 -23.60
C VAL A 84 6.85 6.84 -23.28
N GLU A 85 7.23 7.46 -22.16
CA GLU A 85 8.63 7.63 -21.76
C GLU A 85 9.36 6.29 -21.64
N PHE A 86 8.75 5.30 -20.99
CA PHE A 86 9.33 3.98 -20.76
C PHE A 86 8.94 2.95 -21.83
N ASN A 87 8.16 3.35 -22.84
CA ASN A 87 7.64 2.45 -23.88
C ASN A 87 7.01 1.17 -23.30
N LEU A 88 6.11 1.35 -22.33
CA LEU A 88 5.50 0.24 -21.57
C LEU A 88 4.47 -0.51 -22.41
N LYS A 89 4.37 -1.82 -22.19
CA LYS A 89 3.37 -2.69 -22.82
C LYS A 89 1.95 -2.38 -22.37
N LYS A 90 1.78 -1.93 -21.11
CA LYS A 90 0.49 -1.57 -20.53
C LYS A 90 0.65 -0.63 -19.35
N MET A 91 -0.45 0.01 -18.95
CA MET A 91 -0.48 0.80 -17.71
C MET A 91 -0.54 -0.13 -16.48
N TYR A 92 0.56 -0.19 -15.73
CA TYR A 92 0.65 -1.02 -14.53
C TYR A 92 0.02 -0.31 -13.32
N ARG A 93 -0.63 -1.09 -12.47
CA ARG A 93 -1.18 -0.58 -11.19
C ARG A 93 -0.06 -0.22 -10.22
N SER A 94 -0.41 0.55 -9.18
CA SER A 94 0.54 0.88 -8.12
C SER A 94 1.05 -0.37 -7.40
N PRO A 95 2.37 -0.63 -7.38
CA PRO A 95 2.95 -1.77 -6.65
C PRO A 95 2.63 -1.71 -5.15
N ASN A 96 2.49 -0.50 -4.61
CA ASN A 96 2.13 -0.32 -3.20
C ASN A 96 0.77 -0.94 -2.86
N GLY A 97 -0.21 -0.77 -3.76
CA GLY A 97 -1.53 -1.38 -3.62
C GLY A 97 -1.46 -2.91 -3.69
N THR A 98 -0.77 -3.44 -4.69
CA THR A 98 -0.59 -4.88 -4.91
C THR A 98 0.08 -5.54 -3.70
N ILE A 99 1.22 -5.00 -3.25
CA ILE A 99 1.96 -5.53 -2.10
C ILE A 99 1.11 -5.52 -0.83
N ARG A 100 0.45 -4.39 -0.51
CA ARG A 100 -0.39 -4.29 0.70
C ARG A 100 -1.54 -5.27 0.71
N ASN A 101 -2.18 -5.47 -0.44
CA ASN A 101 -3.28 -6.42 -0.56
C ASN A 101 -2.82 -7.88 -0.39
N ILE A 102 -1.66 -8.23 -0.91
CA ILE A 102 -1.09 -9.58 -0.78
C ILE A 102 -0.61 -9.83 0.65
N VAL A 103 0.11 -8.88 1.25
CA VAL A 103 0.62 -9.00 2.63
C VAL A 103 -0.52 -8.95 3.64
N GLY A 104 -1.62 -8.26 3.33
CA GLY A 104 -2.81 -8.21 4.18
C GLY A 104 -2.58 -7.47 5.49
N GLY A 105 -2.05 -6.25 5.44
CA GLY A 105 -1.71 -5.49 6.62
C GLY A 105 -2.44 -4.15 6.75
N THR A 106 -2.38 -3.59 7.94
CA THR A 106 -2.83 -2.24 8.25
C THR A 106 -1.62 -1.34 8.40
N VAL A 107 -1.65 -0.18 7.75
CA VAL A 107 -0.59 0.84 7.90
C VAL A 107 -1.04 1.85 8.93
N PHE A 108 -0.27 1.98 10.01
CA PHE A 108 -0.43 3.06 10.98
C PHE A 108 0.62 4.13 10.72
N ARG A 109 0.18 5.37 10.64
CA ARG A 109 1.06 6.52 10.48
C ARG A 109 0.94 7.41 11.70
N GLU A 110 2.09 7.68 12.31
CA GLU A 110 2.22 8.61 13.42
C GLU A 110 2.98 9.86 12.95
N PRO A 111 2.63 11.05 13.46
CA PRO A 111 3.35 12.25 13.12
C PRO A 111 4.76 12.21 13.71
N ILE A 112 5.75 12.59 12.91
CA ILE A 112 7.10 12.86 13.40
C ILE A 112 7.16 14.33 13.78
N ILE A 113 7.30 14.61 15.07
CA ILE A 113 7.35 15.98 15.59
C ILE A 113 8.81 16.41 15.77
N LEU A 114 9.24 17.39 15.00
CA LEU A 114 10.56 17.98 15.10
C LEU A 114 10.49 19.27 15.94
N LYS A 115 11.40 19.39 16.91
CA LYS A 115 11.45 20.58 17.81
C LYS A 115 11.66 21.88 17.06
N ASN A 116 12.43 21.86 15.98
CA ASN A 116 12.84 23.03 15.23
C ASN A 116 11.94 23.35 14.02
N VAL A 117 10.92 22.55 13.79
CA VAL A 117 9.97 22.76 12.68
C VAL A 117 8.60 23.07 13.26
N PRO A 118 8.05 24.29 13.03
CA PRO A 118 6.72 24.63 13.52
C PRO A 118 5.68 23.67 12.93
N ARG A 119 4.70 23.30 13.75
CA ARG A 119 3.58 22.48 13.29
C ARG A 119 2.74 23.26 12.29
N TYR A 120 2.27 22.58 11.27
CA TYR A 120 1.40 23.19 10.27
C TYR A 120 0.10 23.73 10.90
N VAL A 121 -0.49 22.96 11.82
CA VAL A 121 -1.63 23.40 12.63
C VAL A 121 -1.15 23.54 14.09
N GLN A 122 -0.91 24.77 14.51
CA GLN A 122 -0.29 25.06 15.82
C GLN A 122 -1.13 24.60 17.02
N GLY A 123 -2.46 24.59 16.89
CA GLY A 123 -3.38 24.16 17.96
C GLY A 123 -3.43 22.64 18.19
N TRP A 124 -2.85 21.83 17.32
CA TRP A 124 -2.81 20.38 17.50
C TRP A 124 -1.66 19.98 18.40
N THR A 125 -1.96 19.77 19.66
CA THR A 125 -0.96 19.47 20.70
C THR A 125 -0.79 18.00 20.97
N LYS A 126 -1.77 17.16 20.59
CA LYS A 126 -1.73 15.71 20.76
C LYS A 126 -1.39 15.02 19.44
N PRO A 127 -0.69 13.86 19.45
CA PRO A 127 -0.45 13.09 18.25
C PRO A 127 -1.75 12.52 17.70
N ILE A 128 -1.84 12.45 16.36
CA ILE A 128 -2.96 11.83 15.65
C ILE A 128 -2.40 10.65 14.88
N CYS A 129 -2.80 9.43 15.25
CA CYS A 129 -2.44 8.22 14.53
C CYS A 129 -3.49 7.89 13.48
N ILE A 130 -3.06 7.71 12.23
CA ILE A 130 -3.96 7.37 11.11
C ILE A 130 -3.74 5.91 10.73
N GLY A 131 -4.77 5.08 10.92
CA GLY A 131 -4.82 3.72 10.41
C GLY A 131 -5.38 3.68 8.99
N ARG A 132 -4.68 3.03 8.07
CA ARG A 132 -5.11 2.84 6.70
C ARG A 132 -5.48 1.40 6.43
N HIS A 133 -6.72 1.19 5.99
CA HIS A 133 -7.19 -0.07 5.45
C HIS A 133 -6.95 -0.08 3.93
N ALA A 134 -6.22 -1.06 3.43
CA ALA A 134 -5.84 -1.15 2.02
C ALA A 134 -6.44 -2.40 1.36
N PHE A 135 -7.77 -2.43 1.21
CA PHE A 135 -8.45 -3.50 0.50
C PHE A 135 -9.72 -2.96 -0.16
N GLY A 136 -9.88 -3.18 -1.46
CA GLY A 136 -11.07 -2.74 -2.20
C GLY A 136 -11.33 -1.23 -2.17
N ASP A 137 -10.29 -0.44 -1.86
CA ASP A 137 -10.34 1.02 -1.79
C ASP A 137 -10.28 1.66 -3.18
N GLN A 138 -10.12 2.99 -3.22
CA GLN A 138 -10.08 3.76 -4.47
C GLN A 138 -9.07 3.23 -5.53
N TYR A 139 -7.99 2.55 -5.11
CA TYR A 139 -7.02 1.98 -6.03
C TYR A 139 -7.50 0.69 -6.72
N LYS A 140 -8.56 0.10 -6.22
CA LYS A 140 -9.23 -1.08 -6.80
C LYS A 140 -10.69 -0.81 -7.17
N ALA A 141 -11.16 0.41 -6.98
CA ALA A 141 -12.50 0.81 -7.38
C ALA A 141 -12.70 0.61 -8.87
N THR A 142 -13.92 0.30 -9.23
CA THR A 142 -14.38 0.36 -10.63
C THR A 142 -15.05 1.68 -10.83
N ASP A 143 -14.55 2.49 -11.75
CA ASP A 143 -15.11 3.77 -12.11
C ASP A 143 -15.63 3.77 -13.55
N ALA A 144 -16.64 4.59 -13.80
CA ALA A 144 -17.26 4.74 -15.10
C ALA A 144 -17.72 6.17 -15.34
N ILE A 145 -17.55 6.63 -16.58
CA ILE A 145 -18.16 7.87 -17.06
C ILE A 145 -19.59 7.57 -17.45
N ILE A 146 -20.54 8.33 -16.90
CA ILE A 146 -21.96 8.24 -17.21
C ILE A 146 -22.31 9.35 -18.19
N THR A 147 -22.84 8.98 -19.33
CA THR A 147 -23.27 9.92 -20.37
C THR A 147 -24.79 9.98 -20.44
N GLY A 148 -25.35 11.17 -20.12
CA GLY A 148 -26.77 11.43 -20.19
C GLY A 148 -27.57 11.00 -18.96
N LYS A 149 -28.90 10.99 -19.13
CA LYS A 149 -29.84 10.62 -18.09
C LYS A 149 -30.02 9.12 -18.01
N GLY A 150 -30.13 8.60 -16.79
CA GLY A 150 -30.40 7.18 -16.61
C GLY A 150 -30.21 6.69 -15.18
N LYS A 151 -30.66 5.46 -14.94
CA LYS A 151 -30.51 4.79 -13.65
C LYS A 151 -29.19 4.03 -13.55
N LEU A 152 -28.48 4.26 -12.46
CA LEU A 152 -27.39 3.39 -12.02
C LEU A 152 -27.94 2.37 -11.03
N THR A 153 -27.71 1.09 -11.31
CA THR A 153 -28.08 -0.02 -10.42
C THR A 153 -26.84 -0.83 -10.07
N MET A 154 -26.79 -1.32 -8.83
CA MET A 154 -25.82 -2.30 -8.37
C MET A 154 -26.53 -3.64 -8.22
N THR A 155 -26.00 -4.69 -8.83
CA THR A 155 -26.58 -6.02 -8.78
C THR A 155 -25.57 -7.02 -8.22
N PHE A 156 -25.99 -7.79 -7.22
CA PHE A 156 -25.27 -8.95 -6.73
C PHE A 156 -25.92 -10.22 -7.27
N THR A 157 -25.13 -11.04 -7.96
CA THR A 157 -25.57 -12.33 -8.51
C THR A 157 -24.87 -13.45 -7.74
N PRO A 158 -25.59 -14.23 -6.91
CA PRO A 158 -25.02 -15.36 -6.19
C PRO A 158 -24.55 -16.48 -7.13
N GLU A 159 -23.47 -17.17 -6.77
CA GLU A 159 -22.97 -18.33 -7.53
C GLU A 159 -23.80 -19.61 -7.30
N ASP A 160 -24.57 -19.67 -6.22
CA ASP A 160 -25.40 -20.82 -5.84
C ASP A 160 -26.72 -20.93 -6.66
N GLY A 161 -26.92 -19.98 -7.59
CA GLY A 161 -28.11 -19.93 -8.43
C GLY A 161 -29.34 -19.32 -7.77
N SER A 162 -29.22 -18.75 -6.59
CA SER A 162 -30.30 -17.96 -5.96
C SER A 162 -30.55 -16.67 -6.73
N GLU A 163 -31.73 -16.07 -6.52
CA GLU A 163 -32.19 -14.88 -7.26
C GLU A 163 -31.22 -13.68 -7.02
N PRO A 164 -30.85 -12.98 -8.10
CA PRO A 164 -30.03 -11.77 -8.00
C PRO A 164 -30.73 -10.67 -7.20
N THR A 165 -29.99 -9.94 -6.41
CA THR A 165 -30.48 -8.77 -5.68
C THR A 165 -29.94 -7.51 -6.32
N SER A 166 -30.82 -6.54 -6.58
CA SER A 166 -30.45 -5.26 -7.20
C SER A 166 -30.89 -4.08 -6.36
N TRP A 167 -30.05 -3.07 -6.33
CA TRP A 167 -30.30 -1.79 -5.65
C TRP A 167 -30.17 -0.65 -6.63
N GLU A 168 -31.11 0.31 -6.60
CA GLU A 168 -30.95 1.58 -7.29
C GLU A 168 -29.96 2.43 -6.51
N VAL A 169 -28.85 2.81 -7.15
CA VAL A 169 -27.81 3.65 -6.54
C VAL A 169 -28.12 5.13 -6.76
N TYR A 170 -28.40 5.51 -8.01
CA TYR A 170 -28.70 6.89 -8.38
C TYR A 170 -29.43 6.98 -9.72
N ASN A 171 -30.22 8.05 -9.88
CA ASN A 171 -30.89 8.37 -11.12
C ASN A 171 -30.33 9.67 -11.71
N PHE A 172 -29.38 9.54 -12.63
CA PHE A 172 -28.68 10.65 -13.27
C PHE A 172 -29.63 11.47 -14.14
N GLN A 173 -29.60 12.79 -13.97
CA GLN A 173 -30.34 13.74 -14.78
C GLN A 173 -29.47 14.44 -15.84
N GLU A 174 -28.17 14.25 -15.77
CA GLU A 174 -27.13 14.78 -16.66
C GLU A 174 -25.90 13.86 -16.67
N ASN A 175 -24.84 14.26 -17.38
CA ASN A 175 -23.57 13.54 -17.37
C ASN A 175 -22.97 13.51 -15.97
N GLY A 176 -22.27 12.43 -15.64
CA GLY A 176 -21.65 12.27 -14.34
C GLY A 176 -20.57 11.18 -14.33
N VAL A 177 -20.19 10.80 -13.13
CA VAL A 177 -19.28 9.69 -12.88
C VAL A 177 -19.85 8.78 -11.81
N ALA A 178 -19.52 7.51 -11.87
CA ALA A 178 -19.87 6.53 -10.86
C ALA A 178 -18.60 5.79 -10.43
N MET A 179 -18.51 5.47 -9.13
CA MET A 179 -17.43 4.68 -8.57
C MET A 179 -18.00 3.65 -7.61
N SER A 180 -17.51 2.41 -7.69
CA SER A 180 -17.86 1.36 -6.75
C SER A 180 -16.62 0.87 -6.01
N MET A 181 -16.76 0.67 -4.70
CA MET A 181 -15.77 0.05 -3.83
C MET A 181 -16.38 -1.17 -3.14
N TYR A 182 -15.54 -2.08 -2.69
CA TYR A 182 -15.99 -3.29 -2.02
C TYR A 182 -15.07 -3.65 -0.85
N ASN A 183 -15.56 -4.49 0.04
CA ASN A 183 -14.75 -5.10 1.09
C ASN A 183 -15.24 -6.52 1.38
N ILE A 184 -14.45 -7.29 2.09
CA ILE A 184 -14.79 -8.63 2.55
C ILE A 184 -14.67 -8.72 4.07
N GLU A 185 -15.44 -9.59 4.68
CA GLU A 185 -15.52 -9.75 6.13
C GLU A 185 -14.17 -10.00 6.77
N SER A 186 -13.36 -10.91 6.23
CA SER A 186 -12.02 -11.23 6.76
C SER A 186 -11.07 -10.02 6.76
N SER A 187 -11.17 -9.15 5.75
CA SER A 187 -10.37 -7.93 5.66
C SER A 187 -10.84 -6.88 6.68
N ILE A 188 -12.14 -6.70 6.85
CA ILE A 188 -12.73 -5.81 7.85
C ILE A 188 -12.32 -6.27 9.27
N TYR A 189 -12.47 -7.57 9.55
CA TYR A 189 -12.08 -8.15 10.82
C TYR A 189 -10.58 -7.97 11.12
N GLY A 190 -9.73 -8.24 10.12
CA GLY A 190 -8.28 -8.06 10.23
C GLY A 190 -7.90 -6.60 10.54
N PHE A 191 -8.54 -5.64 9.87
CA PHE A 191 -8.35 -4.21 10.13
C PHE A 191 -8.78 -3.82 11.55
N ALA A 192 -9.97 -4.24 11.97
CA ALA A 192 -10.49 -3.96 13.31
C ALA A 192 -9.55 -4.52 14.38
N ARG A 193 -9.11 -5.78 14.23
CA ARG A 193 -8.16 -6.42 15.14
C ARG A 193 -6.83 -5.66 15.21
N SER A 194 -6.31 -5.22 14.08
CA SER A 194 -5.07 -4.42 14.02
C SER A 194 -5.22 -3.08 14.75
N CYS A 195 -6.36 -2.40 14.57
CA CYS A 195 -6.65 -1.15 15.27
C CYS A 195 -6.77 -1.35 16.79
N MET A 196 -7.46 -2.41 17.24
CA MET A 196 -7.55 -2.74 18.66
C MET A 196 -6.19 -3.06 19.29
N ASN A 197 -5.38 -3.87 18.61
CA ASN A 197 -4.02 -4.17 19.07
C ASN A 197 -3.17 -2.91 19.17
N ARG A 198 -3.27 -2.00 18.20
CA ARG A 198 -2.54 -0.73 18.23
C ARG A 198 -2.99 0.15 19.38
N ALA A 199 -4.30 0.25 19.61
CA ALA A 199 -4.86 1.00 20.73
C ALA A 199 -4.37 0.44 22.10
N CYS A 200 -4.32 -0.88 22.24
CA CYS A 200 -3.79 -1.51 23.46
C CYS A 200 -2.31 -1.15 23.68
N LEU A 201 -1.48 -1.16 22.63
CA LEU A 201 -0.08 -0.79 22.75
C LEU A 201 0.12 0.67 23.15
N LEU A 202 -0.69 1.58 22.62
CA LEU A 202 -0.64 3.00 22.99
C LEU A 202 -1.10 3.21 24.43
N TYR A 203 -2.17 2.55 24.85
CA TYR A 203 -2.68 2.64 26.22
C TYR A 203 -1.67 2.11 27.25
N THR A 204 -1.01 0.98 26.96
CA THR A 204 -0.04 0.38 27.89
C THR A 204 1.25 1.20 27.98
N SER A 205 1.66 1.90 26.93
CA SER A 205 2.82 2.81 26.99
C SER A 205 2.52 4.06 27.82
N ASP A 206 1.33 4.64 27.69
CA ASP A 206 0.92 5.81 28.46
C ASP A 206 0.74 5.48 29.96
N ALA A 207 0.28 4.26 30.29
CA ALA A 207 0.12 3.81 31.67
C ALA A 207 1.45 3.48 32.39
N ALA A 208 2.54 3.34 31.65
CA ALA A 208 3.88 3.10 32.22
C ALA A 208 4.62 4.41 32.59
N ASP A 209 4.12 5.56 32.09
CA ASP A 209 4.70 6.89 32.33
C ASP A 209 3.97 7.68 33.44
N GLU A 210 2.91 7.11 34.06
CA GLU A 210 2.22 7.59 35.26
C GLU A 210 2.70 6.84 36.51
#